data_7945dba91da18f1b30552473d6c9cdec
#
_entry.id   7945dba91da18f1b30552473d6c9cdec
#
_cell.length_a   1.000
_cell.length_b   1.000
_cell.length_c   1.000
_cell.angle_alpha   90.00
_cell.angle_beta   90.00
_cell.angle_gamma   90.00
#
_symmetry.space_group_name_H-M   'P 1'
#
loop_
_entity.id
_entity.type
_entity.pdbx_description
1 polymer ?
#
loop_
_entity_poly.entity_id
_entity_poly.type
_entity_poly.pdbx_seq_one_letter_code
_entity_poly.pdbx_strand_id
1 'polypeptide(L)'
;MMRQATAAEVRRNASAILKAPRRMPVAEAVQKFMRVPMGAGNSVPWDPAVAPYVIEPMNCLAMREYDAVVFVGPARTGKTIGLVDGWVVYNIVCDPSDMLVVQMTEEKAREHSKKRLTRTFRVSPEVAKRLSPLRNDNNVHDRTFLAGNYLKIGWPSINIMSSSDFKCVALTDYDRFPEDIDGEGDGFTLASKRTTTFMSAGMTLVECSPGRDIRDSKWRR
;
A
#
# COMPACT_ATOMS: atom_id res chain seq x y z
N MET A 1 -11.23 -38.86 10.50
CA MET A 1 -11.06 -38.54 11.94
C MET A 1 -10.34 -37.20 12.00
N MET A 2 -11.01 -36.12 12.38
CA MET A 2 -10.38 -34.79 12.53
C MET A 2 -9.46 -34.81 13.74
N ARG A 3 -8.17 -34.53 13.55
CA ARG A 3 -7.20 -34.39 14.65
C ARG A 3 -7.54 -33.14 15.44
N GLN A 4 -7.89 -33.27 16.69
CA GLN A 4 -8.09 -32.11 17.57
C GLN A 4 -6.75 -31.44 17.86
N ALA A 5 -6.74 -30.10 17.82
CA ALA A 5 -5.55 -29.32 18.11
C ALA A 5 -5.18 -29.43 19.59
N THR A 6 -3.92 -29.63 19.90
CA THR A 6 -3.44 -29.69 21.29
C THR A 6 -3.48 -28.31 21.93
N ALA A 7 -3.56 -28.25 23.27
CA ALA A 7 -3.54 -26.98 24.01
C ALA A 7 -2.25 -26.16 23.73
N ALA A 8 -1.15 -26.81 23.37
CA ALA A 8 0.09 -26.17 23.00
C ALA A 8 0.00 -25.51 21.59
N GLU A 9 -0.67 -26.18 20.64
CA GLU A 9 -0.93 -25.65 19.30
C GLU A 9 -1.90 -24.47 19.37
N VAL A 10 -2.96 -24.56 20.17
CA VAL A 10 -3.93 -23.45 20.39
C VAL A 10 -3.22 -22.23 21.00
N ARG A 11 -2.40 -22.43 22.04
CA ARG A 11 -1.62 -21.34 22.66
C ARG A 11 -0.63 -20.72 21.71
N ARG A 12 0.07 -21.51 20.88
CA ARG A 12 1.01 -21.02 19.88
C ARG A 12 0.33 -20.19 18.80
N ASN A 13 -0.83 -20.63 18.33
CA ASN A 13 -1.62 -19.92 17.34
C ASN A 13 -2.20 -18.61 17.92
N ALA A 14 -2.73 -18.66 19.14
CA ALA A 14 -3.22 -17.46 19.83
C ALA A 14 -2.10 -16.44 20.09
N SER A 15 -0.89 -16.89 20.49
CA SER A 15 0.25 -15.99 20.70
C SER A 15 0.75 -15.34 19.41
N ALA A 16 0.54 -15.99 18.27
CA ALA A 16 0.88 -15.42 16.96
C ALA A 16 -0.06 -14.25 16.58
N ILE A 17 -1.34 -14.35 16.97
CA ILE A 17 -2.35 -13.30 16.77
C ILE A 17 -2.09 -12.11 17.71
N LEU A 18 -1.59 -12.37 18.92
CA LEU A 18 -1.30 -11.34 19.93
C LEU A 18 0.07 -10.64 19.75
N LYS A 19 0.85 -10.97 18.72
CA LYS A 19 2.10 -10.28 18.45
C LYS A 19 1.83 -8.82 18.10
N ALA A 20 2.38 -7.93 18.91
CA ALA A 20 2.35 -6.50 18.61
C ALA A 20 2.96 -6.21 17.21
N PRO A 21 2.44 -5.21 16.49
CA PRO A 21 3.04 -4.75 15.25
C PRO A 21 4.56 -4.54 15.39
N ARG A 22 5.33 -4.90 14.39
CA ARG A 22 6.77 -4.70 14.40
C ARG A 22 7.06 -3.21 14.21
N ARG A 23 7.37 -2.54 15.32
CA ARG A 23 7.76 -1.12 15.28
C ARG A 23 9.17 -1.01 14.70
N MET A 24 9.25 -0.70 13.41
CA MET A 24 10.49 -0.35 12.73
C MET A 24 10.19 0.72 11.67
N PRO A 25 11.17 1.56 11.26
CA PRO A 25 10.99 2.50 10.17
C PRO A 25 10.54 1.80 8.89
N VAL A 26 9.67 2.46 8.11
CA VAL A 26 9.15 1.86 6.87
C VAL A 26 10.27 1.53 5.90
N ALA A 27 11.24 2.44 5.72
CA ALA A 27 12.37 2.21 4.81
C ALA A 27 13.22 1.00 5.23
N GLU A 28 13.46 0.81 6.53
CA GLU A 28 14.18 -0.36 7.05
C GLU A 28 13.41 -1.66 6.81
N ALA A 29 12.10 -1.64 7.03
CA ALA A 29 11.25 -2.80 6.77
C ALA A 29 11.24 -3.17 5.28
N VAL A 30 11.16 -2.16 4.41
CA VAL A 30 11.19 -2.36 2.96
C VAL A 30 12.53 -2.93 2.51
N GLN A 31 13.64 -2.39 2.98
CA GLN A 31 14.97 -2.94 2.71
C GLN A 31 15.10 -4.41 3.15
N LYS A 32 14.50 -4.75 4.28
CA LYS A 32 14.59 -6.10 4.85
C LYS A 32 13.68 -7.13 4.19
N PHE A 33 12.47 -6.72 3.81
CA PHE A 33 11.41 -7.66 3.43
C PHE A 33 11.01 -7.59 1.96
N MET A 34 11.31 -6.49 1.27
CA MET A 34 10.93 -6.30 -0.12
C MET A 34 12.05 -6.71 -1.07
N ARG A 35 11.68 -7.49 -2.09
CA ARG A 35 12.52 -7.75 -3.25
C ARG A 35 11.88 -7.17 -4.50
N VAL A 36 12.71 -6.56 -5.33
CA VAL A 36 12.29 -5.94 -6.60
C VAL A 36 12.53 -6.94 -7.73
N PRO A 37 11.51 -7.30 -8.51
CA PRO A 37 11.68 -8.19 -9.66
C PRO A 37 12.50 -7.49 -10.76
N MET A 38 13.57 -8.16 -11.24
CA MET A 38 14.45 -7.65 -12.30
C MET A 38 14.27 -8.35 -13.66
N GLY A 39 13.19 -9.12 -13.83
CA GLY A 39 12.93 -9.91 -15.03
C GLY A 39 13.59 -11.29 -15.01
N ALA A 40 13.24 -12.15 -15.96
CA ALA A 40 13.78 -13.52 -16.11
C ALA A 40 13.86 -14.36 -14.80
N GLY A 41 12.93 -14.11 -13.85
CA GLY A 41 12.93 -14.81 -12.56
C GLY A 41 13.90 -14.24 -11.50
N ASN A 42 14.74 -13.28 -11.87
CA ASN A 42 15.68 -12.66 -10.93
C ASN A 42 15.01 -11.57 -10.08
N SER A 43 15.51 -11.36 -8.88
CA SER A 43 15.10 -10.28 -7.99
C SER A 43 16.25 -9.81 -7.13
N VAL A 44 16.24 -8.53 -6.77
CA VAL A 44 17.21 -7.90 -5.88
C VAL A 44 16.49 -7.36 -4.64
N PRO A 45 17.14 -7.27 -3.48
CA PRO A 45 16.60 -6.51 -2.36
C PRO A 45 16.36 -5.06 -2.80
N TRP A 46 15.32 -4.42 -2.24
CA TRP A 46 15.18 -2.99 -2.42
C TRP A 46 16.34 -2.27 -1.71
N ASP A 47 17.01 -1.37 -2.42
CA ASP A 47 18.18 -0.66 -1.92
C ASP A 47 17.83 0.83 -1.72
N PRO A 48 17.90 1.34 -0.46
CA PRO A 48 17.66 2.75 -0.16
C PRO A 48 18.66 3.69 -0.84
N ALA A 49 19.85 3.22 -1.20
CA ALA A 49 20.85 4.04 -1.88
C ALA A 49 20.43 4.44 -3.31
N VAL A 50 19.55 3.69 -3.95
CA VAL A 50 19.03 4.00 -5.30
C VAL A 50 18.12 5.23 -5.30
N ALA A 51 17.37 5.45 -4.22
CA ALA A 51 16.42 6.55 -4.10
C ALA A 51 16.41 7.11 -2.66
N PRO A 52 17.49 7.72 -2.18
CA PRO A 52 17.62 8.16 -0.78
C PRO A 52 16.58 9.22 -0.38
N TYR A 53 16.09 10.00 -1.32
CA TYR A 53 15.08 11.03 -1.12
C TYR A 53 13.68 10.49 -0.78
N VAL A 54 13.41 9.20 -0.96
CA VAL A 54 12.12 8.60 -0.54
C VAL A 54 12.15 8.07 0.90
N ILE A 55 13.32 7.96 1.53
CA ILE A 55 13.48 7.35 2.87
C ILE A 55 12.69 8.11 3.93
N GLU A 56 12.86 9.43 3.99
CA GLU A 56 12.15 10.27 4.96
C GLU A 56 10.62 10.22 4.74
N PRO A 57 10.08 10.47 3.53
CA PRO A 57 8.65 10.31 3.29
C PRO A 57 8.11 8.91 3.62
N MET A 58 8.87 7.85 3.31
CA MET A 58 8.49 6.48 3.69
C MET A 58 8.34 6.34 5.21
N ASN A 59 9.27 6.85 5.97
CA ASN A 59 9.22 6.74 7.44
C ASN A 59 8.06 7.54 8.04
N CYS A 60 7.71 8.68 7.44
CA CYS A 60 6.55 9.47 7.84
C CYS A 60 5.22 8.70 7.69
N LEU A 61 5.13 7.73 6.76
CA LEU A 61 3.91 6.92 6.56
C LEU A 61 3.52 6.05 7.77
N ALA A 62 4.42 5.80 8.70
CA ALA A 62 4.15 5.06 9.94
C ALA A 62 4.12 5.96 11.18
N MET A 63 4.30 7.27 11.03
CA MET A 63 4.24 8.25 12.12
C MET A 63 2.80 8.66 12.37
N ARG A 64 2.46 8.88 13.65
CA ARG A 64 1.13 9.34 14.05
C ARG A 64 1.02 10.86 14.17
N GLU A 65 2.08 11.56 13.81
CA GLU A 65 2.17 13.02 13.81
C GLU A 65 1.56 13.64 12.55
N TYR A 66 1.40 12.82 11.50
CA TYR A 66 0.90 13.24 10.19
C TYR A 66 -0.33 12.46 9.82
N ASP A 67 -1.30 13.14 9.22
CA ASP A 67 -2.51 12.52 8.63
C ASP A 67 -2.32 12.21 7.14
N ALA A 68 -1.35 12.87 6.51
CA ALA A 68 -1.02 12.67 5.11
C ALA A 68 0.45 12.91 4.80
N VAL A 69 0.95 12.20 3.80
CA VAL A 69 2.26 12.42 3.16
C VAL A 69 2.04 12.72 1.70
N VAL A 70 2.52 13.87 1.24
CA VAL A 70 2.44 14.29 -0.16
C VAL A 70 3.83 14.31 -0.75
N PHE A 71 4.06 13.51 -1.78
CA PHE A 71 5.33 13.43 -2.48
C PHE A 71 5.18 13.77 -3.96
N VAL A 72 5.78 14.88 -4.35
CA VAL A 72 5.84 15.35 -5.74
C VAL A 72 7.26 15.17 -6.26
N GLY A 73 7.44 14.35 -7.27
CA GLY A 73 8.78 14.07 -7.81
C GLY A 73 8.78 13.66 -9.28
N PRO A 74 9.94 13.77 -9.96
CA PRO A 74 10.05 13.42 -11.38
C PRO A 74 9.62 11.98 -11.66
N ALA A 75 9.19 11.73 -12.89
CA ALA A 75 8.89 10.37 -13.33
C ALA A 75 10.16 9.50 -13.36
N ARG A 76 10.00 8.19 -13.14
CA ARG A 76 11.06 7.16 -13.18
C ARG A 76 12.17 7.30 -12.13
N THR A 77 11.89 7.94 -11.04
CA THR A 77 12.82 8.09 -9.91
C THR A 77 12.66 7.03 -8.80
N GLY A 78 11.90 5.98 -9.04
CA GLY A 78 11.70 4.91 -8.04
C GLY A 78 10.67 5.22 -6.95
N LYS A 79 10.03 6.41 -7.00
CA LYS A 79 9.08 6.85 -5.97
C LYS A 79 7.93 5.87 -5.73
N THR A 80 7.26 5.40 -6.79
CA THR A 80 6.15 4.44 -6.64
C THR A 80 6.62 3.10 -6.05
N ILE A 81 7.84 2.63 -6.41
CA ILE A 81 8.40 1.38 -5.84
C ILE A 81 8.67 1.56 -4.35
N GLY A 82 9.27 2.67 -3.93
CA GLY A 82 9.59 2.92 -2.53
C GLY A 82 8.34 3.25 -1.72
N LEU A 83 7.63 4.31 -2.12
CA LEU A 83 6.52 4.87 -1.34
C LEU A 83 5.27 3.99 -1.38
N VAL A 84 4.83 3.55 -2.55
CA VAL A 84 3.57 2.81 -2.69
C VAL A 84 3.76 1.32 -2.46
N ASP A 85 4.59 0.66 -3.31
CA ASP A 85 4.79 -0.79 -3.21
C ASP A 85 5.50 -1.15 -1.89
N GLY A 86 6.46 -0.32 -1.46
CA GLY A 86 7.15 -0.47 -0.18
C GLY A 86 6.19 -0.34 1.01
N TRP A 87 5.30 0.66 1.00
CA TRP A 87 4.31 0.81 2.06
C TRP A 87 3.30 -0.34 2.10
N VAL A 88 2.89 -0.87 0.94
CA VAL A 88 2.09 -2.10 0.88
C VAL A 88 2.82 -3.26 1.55
N VAL A 89 4.12 -3.46 1.27
CA VAL A 89 4.92 -4.51 1.91
C VAL A 89 5.03 -4.29 3.42
N TYR A 90 5.27 -3.06 3.87
CA TYR A 90 5.30 -2.70 5.29
C TYR A 90 3.97 -3.02 5.96
N ASN A 91 2.86 -2.62 5.36
CA ASN A 91 1.50 -2.88 5.86
C ASN A 91 1.24 -4.37 6.03
N ILE A 92 1.62 -5.20 5.05
CA ILE A 92 1.41 -6.65 5.12
C ILE A 92 2.28 -7.31 6.21
N VAL A 93 3.53 -6.86 6.39
CA VAL A 93 4.51 -7.59 7.21
C VAL A 93 4.63 -7.03 8.62
N CYS A 94 4.55 -5.71 8.78
CA CYS A 94 4.89 -5.01 10.02
C CYS A 94 3.68 -4.45 10.76
N ASP A 95 2.71 -3.89 10.06
CA ASP A 95 1.51 -3.27 10.63
C ASP A 95 0.25 -3.69 9.85
N PRO A 96 -0.17 -4.98 9.93
CA PRO A 96 -1.30 -5.48 9.16
C PRO A 96 -2.57 -4.65 9.37
N SER A 97 -3.06 -4.04 8.30
CA SER A 97 -4.28 -3.24 8.31
C SER A 97 -4.86 -3.13 6.89
N ASP A 98 -6.12 -2.75 6.80
CA ASP A 98 -6.77 -2.57 5.50
C ASP A 98 -6.20 -1.36 4.76
N MET A 99 -5.89 -1.57 3.49
CA MET A 99 -5.24 -0.58 2.64
C MET A 99 -5.92 -0.48 1.27
N LEU A 100 -6.11 0.75 0.81
CA LEU A 100 -6.56 1.08 -0.52
C LEU A 100 -5.43 1.73 -1.32
N VAL A 101 -5.15 1.20 -2.52
CA VAL A 101 -4.25 1.82 -3.50
C VAL A 101 -5.08 2.25 -4.70
N VAL A 102 -5.12 3.55 -4.98
CA VAL A 102 -5.88 4.14 -6.09
C VAL A 102 -4.93 4.55 -7.20
N GLN A 103 -5.10 3.97 -8.37
CA GLN A 103 -4.40 4.31 -9.61
C GLN A 103 -5.25 5.25 -10.46
N MET A 104 -4.65 5.99 -11.40
CA MET A 104 -5.37 6.98 -12.21
C MET A 104 -6.54 6.41 -13.04
N THR A 105 -6.48 5.13 -13.43
CA THR A 105 -7.54 4.45 -14.21
C THR A 105 -7.64 2.97 -13.83
N GLU A 106 -8.76 2.32 -14.17
CA GLU A 106 -8.95 0.88 -13.98
C GLU A 106 -7.87 0.05 -14.66
N GLU A 107 -7.50 0.42 -15.90
CA GLU A 107 -6.44 -0.28 -16.62
C GLU A 107 -5.10 -0.19 -15.88
N LYS A 108 -4.75 0.98 -15.34
CA LYS A 108 -3.54 1.18 -14.55
C LYS A 108 -3.59 0.44 -13.21
N ALA A 109 -4.74 0.39 -12.56
CA ALA A 109 -4.94 -0.43 -11.37
C ALA A 109 -4.68 -1.92 -11.66
N ARG A 110 -5.23 -2.44 -12.75
CA ARG A 110 -5.01 -3.82 -13.23
C ARG A 110 -3.53 -4.07 -13.58
N GLU A 111 -2.90 -3.13 -14.27
CA GLU A 111 -1.48 -3.24 -14.64
C GLU A 111 -0.58 -3.25 -13.40
N HIS A 112 -0.76 -2.34 -12.48
CA HIS A 112 -0.02 -2.25 -11.21
C HIS A 112 -0.18 -3.54 -10.40
N SER A 113 -1.40 -4.01 -10.23
CA SER A 113 -1.67 -5.27 -9.53
C SER A 113 -0.94 -6.46 -10.15
N LYS A 114 -1.08 -6.68 -11.47
CA LYS A 114 -0.53 -7.86 -12.16
C LYS A 114 0.97 -7.77 -12.41
N LYS A 115 1.45 -6.63 -12.93
CA LYS A 115 2.84 -6.50 -13.37
C LYS A 115 3.79 -6.13 -12.24
N ARG A 116 3.31 -5.48 -11.18
CA ARG A 116 4.15 -5.02 -10.06
C ARG A 116 3.86 -5.80 -8.80
N LEU A 117 2.73 -5.58 -8.14
CA LEU A 117 2.45 -6.17 -6.83
C LEU A 117 2.51 -7.70 -6.84
N THR A 118 1.86 -8.38 -7.82
CA THR A 118 1.91 -9.85 -7.90
C THR A 118 3.35 -10.37 -8.02
N ARG A 119 4.19 -9.69 -8.79
CA ARG A 119 5.59 -10.11 -8.96
C ARG A 119 6.40 -9.84 -7.69
N THR A 120 6.26 -8.66 -7.10
CA THR A 120 6.90 -8.29 -5.83
C THR A 120 6.53 -9.25 -4.70
N PHE A 121 5.25 -9.61 -4.57
CA PHE A 121 4.79 -10.55 -3.56
C PHE A 121 5.39 -11.94 -3.75
N ARG A 122 5.46 -12.42 -4.99
CA ARG A 122 6.05 -13.73 -5.32
C ARG A 122 7.52 -13.82 -4.95
N VAL A 123 8.29 -12.76 -5.18
CA VAL A 123 9.75 -12.77 -4.93
C VAL A 123 10.12 -12.31 -3.53
N SER A 124 9.18 -11.80 -2.73
CA SER A 124 9.38 -11.36 -1.35
C SER A 124 8.87 -12.42 -0.38
N PRO A 125 9.74 -13.26 0.21
CA PRO A 125 9.33 -14.46 0.95
C PRO A 125 8.41 -14.18 2.14
N GLU A 126 8.66 -13.07 2.86
CA GLU A 126 7.85 -12.71 4.03
C GLU A 126 6.45 -12.23 3.64
N VAL A 127 6.28 -11.66 2.47
CA VAL A 127 4.96 -11.30 1.92
C VAL A 127 4.24 -12.54 1.41
N ALA A 128 4.95 -13.38 0.63
CA ALA A 128 4.39 -14.61 0.05
C ALA A 128 3.79 -15.54 1.12
N LYS A 129 4.45 -15.68 2.28
CA LYS A 129 3.97 -16.47 3.42
C LYS A 129 2.68 -15.94 4.07
N ARG A 130 2.34 -14.68 3.83
CA ARG A 130 1.17 -14.01 4.43
C ARG A 130 -0.03 -13.94 3.51
N LEU A 131 0.12 -14.28 2.23
CA LEU A 131 -1.01 -14.35 1.31
C LEU A 131 -1.97 -15.47 1.74
N SER A 132 -3.27 -15.18 1.67
CA SER A 132 -4.30 -16.23 1.86
C SER A 132 -4.12 -17.33 0.81
N PRO A 133 -4.18 -18.61 1.20
CA PRO A 133 -4.11 -19.74 0.27
C PRO A 133 -5.41 -19.92 -0.52
N LEU A 134 -6.49 -19.26 -0.15
CA LEU A 134 -7.79 -19.40 -0.79
C LEU A 134 -7.79 -18.68 -2.13
N ARG A 135 -8.24 -19.39 -3.18
CA ARG A 135 -8.23 -18.87 -4.55
C ARG A 135 -9.05 -17.58 -4.71
N ASN A 136 -10.17 -17.49 -4.01
CA ASN A 136 -11.10 -16.36 -4.12
C ASN A 136 -10.60 -15.10 -3.38
N ASP A 137 -9.65 -15.24 -2.46
CA ASP A 137 -9.08 -14.16 -1.67
C ASP A 137 -8.03 -13.34 -2.43
N ASN A 138 -7.63 -13.79 -3.62
CA ASN A 138 -6.54 -13.18 -4.38
C ASN A 138 -6.94 -12.98 -5.84
N ASN A 139 -7.69 -11.92 -6.11
CA ASN A 139 -8.01 -11.50 -7.47
C ASN A 139 -7.15 -10.27 -7.90
N VAL A 140 -7.53 -9.65 -9.01
CA VAL A 140 -6.76 -8.53 -9.58
C VAL A 140 -6.87 -7.28 -8.72
N HIS A 141 -8.02 -7.04 -8.13
CA HIS A 141 -8.32 -5.80 -7.40
C HIS A 141 -8.33 -5.99 -5.89
N ASP A 142 -8.49 -7.22 -5.43
CA ASP A 142 -8.72 -7.52 -4.02
C ASP A 142 -7.79 -8.64 -3.55
N ARG A 143 -7.14 -8.44 -2.40
CA ARG A 143 -6.24 -9.42 -1.81
C ARG A 143 -6.42 -9.47 -0.30
N THR A 144 -6.60 -10.67 0.21
CA THR A 144 -6.69 -10.94 1.65
C THR A 144 -5.43 -11.64 2.13
N PHE A 145 -5.00 -11.31 3.33
CA PHE A 145 -3.82 -11.89 3.95
C PHE A 145 -4.20 -12.70 5.18
N LEU A 146 -3.29 -13.58 5.62
CA LEU A 146 -3.53 -14.48 6.76
C LEU A 146 -3.82 -13.76 8.09
N ALA A 147 -3.38 -12.52 8.23
CA ALA A 147 -3.69 -11.69 9.41
C ALA A 147 -5.12 -11.10 9.36
N GLY A 148 -5.87 -11.35 8.30
CA GLY A 148 -7.23 -10.84 8.08
C GLY A 148 -7.25 -9.47 7.41
N ASN A 149 -6.12 -8.82 7.23
CA ASN A 149 -6.04 -7.54 6.55
C ASN A 149 -6.27 -7.67 5.03
N TYR A 150 -6.76 -6.59 4.44
CA TYR A 150 -7.24 -6.53 3.07
C TYR A 150 -6.54 -5.42 2.28
N LEU A 151 -6.14 -5.73 1.06
CA LEU A 151 -5.60 -4.77 0.11
C LEU A 151 -6.54 -4.63 -1.08
N LYS A 152 -7.09 -3.45 -1.27
CA LYS A 152 -7.87 -3.07 -2.44
C LYS A 152 -7.03 -2.24 -3.41
N ILE A 153 -7.12 -2.55 -4.69
CA ILE A 153 -6.45 -1.80 -5.76
C ILE A 153 -7.53 -1.28 -6.69
N GLY A 154 -7.73 0.03 -6.70
CA GLY A 154 -8.84 0.67 -7.41
C GLY A 154 -8.43 1.86 -8.25
N TRP A 155 -9.42 2.61 -8.68
CA TRP A 155 -9.31 3.83 -9.48
C TRP A 155 -10.30 4.89 -8.97
N PRO A 156 -10.20 6.17 -9.39
CA PRO A 156 -11.10 7.21 -8.94
C PRO A 156 -12.53 6.93 -9.39
N SER A 157 -13.33 6.38 -8.48
CA SER A 157 -14.78 6.22 -8.62
C SER A 157 -15.41 6.24 -7.24
N ILE A 158 -16.66 6.72 -7.16
CA ILE A 158 -17.38 6.83 -5.88
C ILE A 158 -17.54 5.47 -5.21
N ASN A 159 -17.80 4.42 -5.97
CA ASN A 159 -17.95 3.06 -5.44
C ASN A 159 -16.70 2.51 -4.74
N ILE A 160 -15.51 2.96 -5.15
CA ILE A 160 -14.24 2.53 -4.56
C ILE A 160 -13.85 3.46 -3.41
N MET A 161 -14.07 4.77 -3.57
CA MET A 161 -13.55 5.77 -2.65
C MET A 161 -14.54 6.19 -1.55
N SER A 162 -15.78 5.71 -1.54
CA SER A 162 -16.77 6.08 -0.52
C SER A 162 -17.35 4.93 0.29
N SER A 163 -17.15 3.68 -0.13
CA SER A 163 -17.90 2.54 0.39
C SER A 163 -17.29 1.81 1.59
N SER A 164 -16.03 2.04 1.93
CA SER A 164 -15.32 1.28 2.98
C SER A 164 -14.30 2.16 3.69
N ASP A 165 -14.04 1.84 4.97
CA ASP A 165 -12.98 2.49 5.73
C ASP A 165 -11.66 1.75 5.50
N PHE A 166 -10.56 2.52 5.38
CA PHE A 166 -9.22 2.00 5.24
C PHE A 166 -8.29 2.76 6.17
N LYS A 167 -7.43 2.05 6.89
CA LYS A 167 -6.40 2.69 7.70
C LYS A 167 -5.38 3.42 6.84
N CYS A 168 -5.06 2.87 5.68
CA CYS A 168 -4.05 3.38 4.77
C CYS A 168 -4.65 3.58 3.38
N VAL A 169 -4.50 4.77 2.81
CA VAL A 169 -4.93 5.07 1.43
C VAL A 169 -3.76 5.67 0.66
N ALA A 170 -3.40 5.09 -0.48
CA ALA A 170 -2.38 5.60 -1.39
C ALA A 170 -2.99 6.05 -2.72
N LEU A 171 -2.84 7.33 -3.06
CA LEU A 171 -3.25 7.92 -4.33
C LEU A 171 -2.00 8.07 -5.21
N THR A 172 -1.97 7.39 -6.36
CA THR A 172 -0.80 7.38 -7.24
C THR A 172 -1.07 8.12 -8.53
N ASP A 173 -0.08 8.85 -9.03
CA ASP A 173 -0.24 9.74 -10.19
C ASP A 173 -1.43 10.70 -10.03
N TYR A 174 -1.55 11.29 -8.84
CA TYR A 174 -2.71 12.08 -8.41
C TYR A 174 -3.01 13.28 -9.32
N ASP A 175 -2.00 13.86 -9.99
CA ASP A 175 -2.20 14.92 -10.99
C ASP A 175 -3.12 14.51 -12.15
N ARG A 176 -3.29 13.20 -12.36
CA ARG A 176 -4.14 12.65 -13.41
C ARG A 176 -5.55 12.30 -12.97
N PHE A 177 -5.85 12.48 -11.68
CA PHE A 177 -7.20 12.24 -11.18
C PHE A 177 -8.15 13.32 -11.68
N PRO A 178 -9.45 13.00 -11.86
CA PRO A 178 -10.46 14.01 -12.07
C PRO A 178 -10.49 15.00 -10.91
N GLU A 179 -10.85 16.25 -11.18
CA GLU A 179 -10.98 17.28 -10.14
C GLU A 179 -12.14 16.98 -9.19
N ASP A 180 -13.17 16.36 -9.73
CA ASP A 180 -14.36 15.92 -9.00
C ASP A 180 -14.65 14.46 -9.36
N ILE A 181 -14.93 13.65 -8.36
CA ILE A 181 -15.24 12.23 -8.51
C ILE A 181 -16.75 12.05 -8.31
N ASP A 182 -17.45 11.89 -9.41
CA ASP A 182 -18.88 11.60 -9.46
C ASP A 182 -19.76 12.60 -8.64
N GLY A 183 -19.33 13.87 -8.50
CA GLY A 183 -20.06 14.90 -7.76
C GLY A 183 -19.81 14.95 -6.25
N GLU A 184 -18.90 14.09 -5.73
CA GLU A 184 -18.63 13.96 -4.28
C GLU A 184 -17.34 14.67 -3.83
N GLY A 185 -16.65 15.32 -4.75
CA GLY A 185 -15.44 16.10 -4.49
C GLY A 185 -14.14 15.45 -4.98
N ASP A 186 -13.04 16.03 -4.59
CA ASP A 186 -11.72 15.59 -5.04
C ASP A 186 -11.24 14.30 -4.36
N GLY A 187 -10.32 13.61 -5.02
CA GLY A 187 -9.83 12.32 -4.57
C GLY A 187 -9.10 12.36 -3.21
N PHE A 188 -8.44 13.46 -2.85
CA PHE A 188 -7.75 13.57 -1.57
C PHE A 188 -8.76 13.70 -0.41
N THR A 189 -9.77 14.53 -0.58
CA THR A 189 -10.85 14.70 0.40
C THR A 189 -11.59 13.38 0.63
N LEU A 190 -11.90 12.65 -0.43
CA LEU A 190 -12.55 11.33 -0.32
C LEU A 190 -11.64 10.33 0.39
N ALA A 191 -10.35 10.26 0.04
CA ALA A 191 -9.38 9.38 0.67
C ALA A 191 -9.22 9.67 2.18
N SER A 192 -9.09 10.95 2.55
CA SER A 192 -8.95 11.37 3.95
C SER A 192 -10.18 11.01 4.79
N LYS A 193 -11.37 11.09 4.22
CA LYS A 193 -12.59 10.62 4.90
C LYS A 193 -12.54 9.11 5.23
N ARG A 194 -11.85 8.29 4.41
CA ARG A 194 -11.74 6.83 4.66
C ARG A 194 -10.83 6.49 5.81
N THR A 195 -9.87 7.35 6.12
CA THR A 195 -8.92 7.13 7.21
C THR A 195 -9.41 7.66 8.56
N THR A 196 -10.47 8.48 8.58
CA THR A 196 -10.96 9.19 9.77
C THR A 196 -11.29 8.26 10.94
N THR A 197 -11.89 7.10 10.69
CA THR A 197 -12.24 6.09 11.71
C THR A 197 -11.02 5.60 12.50
N PHE A 198 -9.83 5.66 11.90
CA PHE A 198 -8.59 5.22 12.53
C PHE A 198 -7.86 6.33 13.30
N MET A 199 -8.43 7.54 13.35
CA MET A 199 -7.87 8.70 14.06
C MET A 199 -6.39 8.94 13.67
N SER A 200 -5.50 9.17 14.63
CA SER A 200 -4.06 9.38 14.39
C SER A 200 -3.31 8.17 13.82
N ALA A 201 -3.97 7.02 13.64
CA ALA A 201 -3.37 5.86 12.98
C ALA A 201 -3.74 5.77 11.50
N GLY A 202 -4.72 6.57 11.04
CA GLY A 202 -5.06 6.71 9.64
C GLY A 202 -3.98 7.49 8.87
N MET A 203 -3.71 7.10 7.62
CA MET A 203 -2.68 7.75 6.80
C MET A 203 -3.09 7.79 5.34
N THR A 204 -2.95 8.97 4.72
CA THR A 204 -3.12 9.15 3.27
C THR A 204 -1.78 9.49 2.62
N LEU A 205 -1.37 8.68 1.65
CA LEU A 205 -0.22 8.97 0.77
C LEU A 205 -0.74 9.55 -0.54
N VAL A 206 -0.17 10.66 -0.97
CA VAL A 206 -0.34 11.19 -2.31
C VAL A 206 1.00 11.19 -3.02
N GLU A 207 1.09 10.48 -4.14
CA GLU A 207 2.28 10.41 -4.97
C GLU A 207 1.93 10.89 -6.38
N CYS A 208 2.72 11.82 -6.92
CA CYS A 208 2.53 12.29 -8.27
C CYS A 208 3.84 12.69 -8.97
N SER A 209 3.74 12.87 -10.28
CA SER A 209 4.76 13.51 -11.12
C SER A 209 4.18 14.81 -11.63
N PRO A 210 4.85 15.97 -11.45
CA PRO A 210 4.35 17.24 -11.95
C PRO A 210 4.17 17.15 -13.48
N GLY A 211 3.06 17.68 -13.96
CA GLY A 211 2.79 17.84 -15.38
C GLY A 211 3.82 18.74 -16.07
N ARG A 212 3.76 18.85 -17.40
CA ARG A 212 4.68 19.69 -18.18
C ARG A 212 4.56 21.18 -17.88
N ASP A 213 3.38 21.63 -17.49
CA ASP A 213 3.13 23.01 -17.08
C ASP A 213 2.78 23.04 -15.58
N ILE A 214 3.57 23.80 -14.81
CA ILE A 214 3.30 24.09 -13.40
C ILE A 214 1.91 24.76 -13.23
N ARG A 215 1.37 25.38 -14.27
CA ARG A 215 0.04 26.00 -14.26
C ARG A 215 -1.09 24.98 -14.22
N ASP A 216 -0.87 23.77 -14.70
CA ASP A 216 -1.85 22.69 -14.72
C ASP A 216 -1.75 21.76 -13.51
N SER A 217 -0.81 22.02 -12.60
CA SER A 217 -0.63 21.22 -11.40
C SER A 217 -1.67 21.60 -10.33
N LYS A 218 -2.36 20.61 -9.79
CA LYS A 218 -3.34 20.76 -8.68
C LYS A 218 -2.73 21.30 -7.38
N TRP A 219 -1.41 21.45 -7.31
CA TRP A 219 -0.65 21.90 -6.13
C TRP A 219 -0.53 23.42 -5.98
N ARG A 220 -1.27 24.19 -6.77
CA ARG A 220 -1.28 25.66 -6.70
C ARG A 220 -2.21 26.27 -5.66
N ARG A 221 -2.92 25.47 -4.88
CA ARG A 221 -3.87 25.95 -3.86
C ARG A 221 -3.24 26.02 -2.48
#